data_77bb75ff25fb4e1ad5bcab87cc09cdf9
#
_entry.id   77bb75ff25fb4e1ad5bcab87cc09cdf9
#
_cell.length_a   1.000
_cell.length_b   1.000
_cell.length_c   1.000
_cell.angle_alpha   90.00
_cell.angle_beta   90.00
_cell.angle_gamma   90.00
#
_symmetry.space_group_name_H-M   'P 1'
#
loop_
_entity.id
_entity.type
_entity.pdbx_description
1 polymer ?
#
loop_
_entity_poly.entity_id
_entity_poly.type
_entity_poly.pdbx_seq_one_letter_code
_entity_poly.pdbx_strand_id
1 'polypeptide(L)' 'MIHLDSQIRLTRREVERFRKITGIEPVDVRTLDDLENYIARCKAHYWGVSEETQFLHWLIDREYAQCRHAA' A
#
# COMPACT_ATOMS: atom_id res chain seq x y z
N MET A 1 6.76 8.59 -1.09
CA MET A 1 6.60 8.22 -2.51
C MET A 1 7.21 9.29 -3.39
N ILE A 2 8.03 8.88 -4.32
CA ILE A 2 8.69 9.80 -5.25
C ILE A 2 7.91 9.81 -6.55
N HIS A 3 7.60 11.00 -7.05
CA HIS A 3 6.90 11.16 -8.33
C HIS A 3 7.90 11.43 -9.45
N LEU A 4 7.80 10.65 -10.54
CA LEU A 4 8.65 10.76 -11.72
C LEU A 4 7.74 10.83 -12.95
N ASP A 5 7.22 12.02 -13.25
CA ASP A 5 6.24 12.25 -14.31
C ASP A 5 4.99 11.36 -14.11
N SER A 6 4.75 10.41 -15.03
CA SER A 6 3.62 9.48 -14.94
C SER A 6 3.94 8.27 -14.07
N GLN A 7 5.17 8.16 -13.56
CA GLN A 7 5.60 7.03 -12.75
C GLN A 7 5.78 7.45 -11.30
N ILE A 8 5.77 6.46 -10.40
CA ILE A 8 6.07 6.66 -8.99
C ILE A 8 7.15 5.68 -8.57
N ARG A 9 7.74 5.98 -7.42
CA ARG A 9 8.71 5.09 -6.80
C ARG A 9 8.45 5.08 -5.30
N LEU A 10 8.23 3.90 -4.74
CA LEU A 10 8.13 3.76 -3.30
C LEU A 10 9.53 3.80 -2.69
N THR A 11 9.67 4.52 -1.58
CA THR A 11 10.91 4.52 -0.82
C THR A 11 11.05 3.17 -0.12
N ARG A 12 12.28 2.83 0.27
CA ARG A 12 12.54 1.60 1.04
C ARG A 12 11.68 1.56 2.31
N ARG A 13 11.55 2.70 2.98
CA ARG A 13 10.76 2.81 4.20
C ARG A 13 9.29 2.51 3.95
N GLU A 14 8.75 3.01 2.85
CA GLU A 14 7.36 2.75 2.47
C GLU A 14 7.14 1.28 2.14
N VAL A 15 8.05 0.67 1.39
CA VAL A 15 8.00 -0.75 1.09
C VAL A 15 7.99 -1.58 2.38
N GLU A 16 8.87 -1.26 3.32
CA GLU A 16 8.95 -1.98 4.58
C GLU A 16 7.68 -1.81 5.43
N ARG A 17 7.08 -0.62 5.42
CA ARG A 17 5.85 -0.38 6.17
C ARG A 17 4.69 -1.20 5.61
N PHE A 18 4.52 -1.21 4.28
CA PHE A 18 3.50 -2.05 3.67
C PHE A 18 3.74 -3.52 3.99
N ARG A 19 4.97 -3.98 3.90
CA ARG A 19 5.30 -5.37 4.22
C ARG A 19 4.97 -5.71 5.66
N LYS A 20 5.25 -4.81 6.60
CA LYS A 20 4.92 -5.02 8.02
C LYS A 20 3.43 -5.07 8.26
N ILE A 21 2.67 -4.23 7.59
CA ILE A 21 1.23 -4.16 7.75
C ILE A 21 0.54 -5.38 7.12
N THR A 22 0.93 -5.74 5.89
CA THR A 22 0.22 -6.73 5.11
C THR A 22 0.90 -8.09 5.05
N GLY A 23 2.19 -8.16 5.35
CA GLY A 23 2.97 -9.37 5.15
C GLY A 23 3.29 -9.65 3.69
N ILE A 24 2.89 -8.79 2.77
CA ILE A 24 3.11 -8.94 1.33
C ILE A 24 3.97 -7.77 0.85
N GLU A 25 5.15 -8.07 0.33
CA GLU A 25 6.03 -7.03 -0.16
C GLU A 25 5.52 -6.45 -1.48
N PRO A 26 5.38 -5.11 -1.60
CA PRO A 26 5.03 -4.50 -2.87
C PRO A 26 6.22 -4.61 -3.84
N VAL A 27 6.01 -5.28 -4.97
CA VAL A 27 7.04 -5.46 -6.00
C VAL A 27 6.51 -4.92 -7.33
N ASP A 28 7.43 -4.39 -8.15
CA ASP A 28 7.11 -3.86 -9.48
C ASP A 28 6.05 -2.77 -9.46
N VAL A 29 6.03 -1.96 -8.39
CA VAL A 29 5.13 -0.81 -8.29
C VAL A 29 5.82 0.39 -8.93
N ARG A 30 5.38 0.75 -10.14
CA ARG A 30 5.97 1.83 -10.93
C ARG A 30 4.99 2.95 -11.23
N THR A 31 3.70 2.71 -11.09
CA THR A 31 2.65 3.69 -11.31
C THR A 31 1.71 3.71 -10.13
N LEU A 32 0.88 4.75 -10.05
CA LEU A 32 -0.13 4.83 -9.01
C LEU A 32 -1.15 3.69 -9.15
N ASP A 33 -1.48 3.31 -10.40
CA ASP A 33 -2.36 2.17 -10.64
C ASP A 33 -1.76 0.87 -10.10
N ASP A 34 -0.45 0.68 -10.27
CA ASP A 34 0.23 -0.50 -9.71
C ASP A 34 0.10 -0.53 -8.19
N LEU A 35 0.24 0.61 -7.53
CA LEU A 35 0.09 0.71 -6.08
C LEU A 35 -1.33 0.39 -5.66
N GLU A 36 -2.31 0.94 -6.36
CA GLU A 36 -3.72 0.66 -6.07
C GLU A 36 -4.06 -0.81 -6.29
N ASN A 37 -3.50 -1.44 -7.32
CA ASN A 37 -3.67 -2.88 -7.57
C ASN A 37 -3.03 -3.71 -6.45
N TYR A 38 -1.87 -3.30 -5.96
CA TYR A 38 -1.24 -3.97 -4.82
C TYR A 38 -2.14 -3.89 -3.59
N ILE A 39 -2.68 -2.71 -3.31
CA ILE A 39 -3.56 -2.50 -2.16
C ILE A 39 -4.83 -3.35 -2.30
N ALA A 40 -5.41 -3.40 -3.49
CA ALA A 40 -6.59 -4.22 -3.75
C ALA A 40 -6.29 -5.71 -3.52
N ARG A 41 -5.12 -6.19 -3.93
CA ARG A 41 -4.72 -7.57 -3.70
C ARG A 41 -4.54 -7.86 -2.22
N CYS A 42 -3.96 -6.93 -1.47
CA CYS A 42 -3.81 -7.10 -0.03
C CYS A 42 -5.16 -7.18 0.67
N LYS A 43 -6.09 -6.33 0.29
CA LYS A 43 -7.44 -6.33 0.87
C LYS A 43 -8.20 -7.59 0.51
N ALA A 44 -8.01 -8.10 -0.72
CA ALA A 44 -8.64 -9.35 -1.13
C ALA A 44 -8.05 -10.55 -0.39
N HIS A 45 -6.76 -10.52 -0.10
CA HIS A 45 -6.10 -11.58 0.68
C HIS A 45 -6.61 -11.62 2.12
N TYR A 46 -6.87 -10.45 2.70
CA TYR A 46 -7.38 -10.32 4.06
C TYR A 46 -8.83 -9.84 4.02
N TRP A 47 -9.70 -10.59 3.33
CA TRP A 47 -11.11 -10.23 3.23
C TRP A 47 -11.86 -10.65 4.49
N GLY A 48 -12.98 -9.99 4.75
CA GLY A 48 -13.83 -10.31 5.89
C GLY A 48 -14.42 -9.06 6.52
N VAL A 49 -15.25 -9.28 7.54
CA VAL A 49 -15.95 -8.21 8.25
C VAL A 49 -15.59 -8.14 9.74
N SER A 50 -14.60 -8.93 10.17
CA SER A 50 -14.14 -8.90 11.56
C SER A 50 -13.48 -7.57 11.88
N GLU A 51 -13.44 -7.24 13.17
CA GLU A 51 -12.79 -5.99 13.61
C GLU A 51 -11.31 -5.96 13.22
N GLU A 52 -10.64 -7.10 13.32
CA GLU A 52 -9.22 -7.19 12.92
C GLU A 52 -9.03 -6.93 11.44
N THR A 53 -9.90 -7.48 10.60
CA THR A 53 -9.84 -7.23 9.15
C THR A 53 -10.10 -5.76 8.83
N GLN A 54 -11.11 -5.17 9.46
CA GLN A 54 -11.43 -3.76 9.26
C GLN A 54 -10.27 -2.87 9.72
N PHE A 55 -9.65 -3.21 10.84
CA PHE A 55 -8.49 -2.47 11.35
C PHE A 55 -7.31 -2.58 10.38
N LEU A 56 -7.06 -3.77 9.83
CA LEU A 56 -6.00 -3.97 8.85
C LEU A 56 -6.24 -3.12 7.59
N HIS A 57 -7.47 -3.12 7.07
CA HIS A 57 -7.82 -2.29 5.91
C HIS A 57 -7.62 -0.81 6.21
N TRP A 58 -7.96 -0.38 7.42
CA TRP A 58 -7.73 1.00 7.85
C TRP A 58 -6.24 1.35 7.86
N LEU A 59 -5.40 0.44 8.36
CA LEU A 59 -3.95 0.65 8.37
C LEU A 59 -3.40 0.75 6.94
N ILE A 60 -3.88 -0.09 6.04
CA ILE A 60 -3.47 -0.06 4.63
C ILE A 60 -3.85 1.29 4.01
N ASP A 61 -5.08 1.72 4.20
CA ASP A 61 -5.55 2.99 3.66
C ASP A 61 -4.80 4.18 4.26
N ARG A 62 -4.50 4.12 5.53
CA ARG A 62 -3.73 5.17 6.19
C ARG A 62 -2.32 5.27 5.61
N GLU A 63 -1.65 4.14 5.42
CA GLU A 63 -0.30 4.12 4.85
C GLU A 63 -0.32 4.63 3.42
N TYR A 64 -1.32 4.24 2.64
CA TYR A 64 -1.50 4.73 1.27
C TYR A 64 -1.64 6.26 1.26
N ALA A 65 -2.49 6.79 2.13
CA ALA A 65 -2.69 8.24 2.22
C ALA A 65 -1.41 8.96 2.62
N GLN A 66 -0.64 8.41 3.57
CA GLN A 66 0.64 8.99 3.97
C GLN A 66 1.63 9.00 2.82
N CYS A 67 1.70 7.94 2.03
CA CYS A 67 2.57 7.89 0.86
C CYS A 67 2.21 8.97 -0.16
N ARG A 68 0.93 9.19 -0.39
CA ARG A 68 0.47 10.21 -1.33
C ARG A 68 0.76 11.62 -0.86
N HIS A 69 0.68 11.86 0.45
CA HIS A 69 0.91 13.19 1.02
C HIS A 69 2.39 13.49 1.29
N ALA A 70 3.25 12.48 1.26
CA ALA A 70 4.67 12.64 1.53
C ALA A 70 5.49 13.09 0.31
N ALA A 71 4.85 13.37 -0.79
CA ALA A 71 5.52 13.76 -2.03
C ALA A 71 6.01 15.19 -2.02
#